data_35b9c42d8911ad1c8c87283bb0bf62e5
#
_entry.id   35b9c42d8911ad1c8c87283bb0bf62e5
#
_cell.length_a   1.000
_cell.length_b   1.000
_cell.length_c   1.000
_cell.angle_alpha   90.00
_cell.angle_beta   90.00
_cell.angle_gamma   90.00
#
_symmetry.space_group_name_H-M   'P 1'
#
loop_
_entity.id
_entity.type
_entity.pdbx_description
1 polymer ?
#
loop_
_entity_poly.entity_id
_entity_poly.type
_entity_poly.pdbx_seq_one_letter_code
_entity_poly.pdbx_strand_id
1 'polypeptide(L)' 'MGFQLPMPYIRPNERAAIDELVNELCGLKLEPGSINYVMTRIIVDYVKRNGLSYNVLATALSIFEAAKLEYVDRLMKP' A
#
# COMPACT_ATOMS: atom_id res chain seq x y z
N MET A 1 19.08 -5.99 2.66
CA MET A 1 18.15 -6.39 3.58
C MET A 1 16.82 -5.83 3.28
N GLY A 2 15.97 -6.58 3.38
CA GLY A 2 14.70 -6.15 3.10
C GLY A 2 14.06 -5.64 4.32
N PHE A 3 13.24 -4.72 4.10
CA PHE A 3 12.36 -4.28 5.11
C PHE A 3 11.20 -5.26 5.17
N GLN A 4 10.84 -5.62 6.35
CA GLN A 4 9.69 -6.49 6.56
C GLN A 4 8.53 -5.62 6.96
N LEU A 5 7.51 -5.59 6.14
CA LEU A 5 6.31 -4.89 6.52
C LEU A 5 5.70 -5.57 7.73
N PRO A 6 5.15 -4.79 8.66
CA PRO A 6 4.52 -5.36 9.83
C PRO A 6 3.16 -5.94 9.53
N MET A 7 2.95 -6.40 8.33
CA MET A 7 1.69 -7.00 7.96
C MET A 7 1.95 -8.39 7.44
N PRO A 8 0.92 -9.19 7.30
CA PRO A 8 1.08 -10.57 6.88
C PRO A 8 1.89 -10.65 5.62
N TYR A 9 2.61 -11.73 5.49
CA TYR A 9 3.35 -11.90 4.30
C TYR A 9 2.46 -12.04 3.11
N ILE A 10 3.02 -11.68 1.96
CA ILE A 10 2.38 -11.85 0.69
C ILE A 10 2.90 -13.15 0.11
N ARG A 11 2.00 -14.01 -0.31
CA ARG A 11 2.40 -15.27 -0.92
C ARG A 11 3.14 -15.00 -2.22
N PRO A 12 4.12 -15.84 -2.57
CA PRO A 12 4.91 -15.58 -3.78
C PRO A 12 4.07 -15.40 -5.03
N ASN A 13 3.00 -16.20 -5.21
CA ASN A 13 2.18 -16.04 -6.40
C ASN A 13 1.38 -14.75 -6.37
N GLU A 14 0.92 -14.33 -5.19
CA GLU A 14 0.24 -13.04 -5.06
C GLU A 14 1.19 -11.89 -5.33
N ARG A 15 2.41 -12.03 -4.82
CA ARG A 15 3.41 -10.99 -5.02
C ARG A 15 3.71 -10.79 -6.49
N ALA A 16 3.80 -11.88 -7.24
CA ALA A 16 4.09 -11.78 -8.66
C ALA A 16 3.01 -11.01 -9.40
N ALA A 17 1.75 -11.31 -9.08
CA ALA A 17 0.64 -10.61 -9.71
C ALA A 17 0.63 -9.12 -9.33
N ILE A 18 0.88 -8.83 -8.06
CA ILE A 18 0.92 -7.45 -7.61
C ILE A 18 2.06 -6.70 -8.27
N ASP A 19 3.24 -7.33 -8.32
CA ASP A 19 4.41 -6.67 -8.91
C ASP A 19 4.15 -6.31 -10.36
N GLU A 20 3.48 -7.19 -11.08
CA GLU A 20 3.17 -6.93 -12.48
C GLU A 20 2.32 -5.67 -12.62
N LEU A 21 1.27 -5.55 -11.82
CA LEU A 21 0.39 -4.40 -11.87
C LEU A 21 1.07 -3.12 -11.37
N VAL A 22 1.87 -3.26 -10.31
CA VAL A 22 2.61 -2.11 -9.80
C VAL A 22 3.61 -1.61 -10.83
N ASN A 23 4.28 -2.53 -11.53
CA ASN A 23 5.22 -2.13 -12.57
C ASN A 23 4.52 -1.35 -13.68
N GLU A 24 3.30 -1.76 -14.03
CA GLU A 24 2.52 -1.01 -15.01
C GLU A 24 2.21 0.40 -14.53
N LEU A 25 1.80 0.52 -13.26
CA LEU A 25 1.53 1.83 -12.69
C LEU A 25 2.77 2.70 -12.68
N CYS A 26 3.89 2.13 -12.29
CA CYS A 26 5.14 2.88 -12.26
C CYS A 26 5.55 3.33 -13.67
N GLY A 27 5.22 2.53 -14.67
CA GLY A 27 5.51 2.89 -16.05
C GLY A 27 4.78 4.13 -16.52
N LEU A 28 3.68 4.49 -15.86
CA LEU A 28 2.92 5.68 -16.21
C LEU A 28 3.58 6.96 -15.71
N LYS A 29 4.60 6.84 -14.86
CA LYS A 29 5.31 8.01 -14.32
C LYS A 29 4.35 8.96 -13.62
N LEU A 30 3.61 8.42 -12.66
CA LEU A 30 2.55 9.16 -11.99
C LEU A 30 3.08 10.37 -11.22
N GLU A 31 2.33 11.44 -11.28
CA GLU A 31 2.61 12.62 -10.48
C GLU A 31 2.00 12.45 -9.09
N PRO A 32 2.39 13.30 -8.12
CA PRO A 32 1.91 13.11 -6.74
C PRO A 32 0.40 13.01 -6.60
N GLY A 33 -0.35 13.82 -7.33
CA GLY A 33 -1.80 13.74 -7.26
C GLY A 33 -2.34 12.42 -7.73
N SER A 34 -1.75 11.88 -8.79
CA SER A 34 -2.19 10.60 -9.31
C SER A 34 -1.81 9.46 -8.38
N ILE A 35 -0.64 9.56 -7.74
CA ILE A 35 -0.24 8.57 -6.76
C ILE A 35 -1.23 8.56 -5.59
N ASN A 36 -1.59 9.75 -5.12
CA ASN A 36 -2.57 9.86 -4.04
C ASN A 36 -3.89 9.24 -4.46
N TYR A 37 -4.30 9.49 -5.70
CA TYR A 37 -5.55 8.94 -6.22
C TYR A 37 -5.53 7.41 -6.21
N VAL A 38 -4.44 6.82 -6.68
CA VAL A 38 -4.32 5.36 -6.73
C VAL A 38 -4.39 4.78 -5.33
N MET A 39 -3.63 5.36 -4.40
CA MET A 39 -3.63 4.88 -3.03
C MET A 39 -5.02 4.96 -2.41
N THR A 40 -5.70 6.08 -2.63
CA THR A 40 -7.03 6.28 -2.09
C THR A 40 -8.01 5.26 -2.68
N ARG A 41 -7.94 5.02 -3.99
CA ARG A 41 -8.82 4.06 -4.64
C ARG A 41 -8.65 2.67 -4.05
N ILE A 42 -7.42 2.27 -3.81
CA ILE A 42 -7.15 0.94 -3.27
C ILE A 42 -7.68 0.83 -1.85
N ILE A 43 -7.45 1.84 -1.03
CA ILE A 43 -7.91 1.81 0.36
C ILE A 43 -9.43 1.86 0.43
N VAL A 44 -10.06 2.68 -0.40
CA VAL A 44 -11.52 2.75 -0.41
C VAL A 44 -12.11 1.41 -0.82
N ASP A 45 -11.49 0.74 -1.78
CA ASP A 45 -11.94 -0.59 -2.17
C ASP A 45 -11.84 -1.57 -1.01
N TYR A 46 -10.73 -1.52 -0.27
CA TYR A 46 -10.56 -2.38 0.89
C TYR A 46 -11.70 -2.19 1.89
N VAL A 47 -12.02 -0.92 2.18
CA VAL A 47 -13.08 -0.63 3.15
C VAL A 47 -14.42 -1.15 2.63
N LYS A 48 -14.70 -0.93 1.35
CA LYS A 48 -15.97 -1.39 0.78
C LYS A 48 -16.12 -2.90 0.83
N ARG A 49 -15.04 -3.62 0.53
CA ARG A 49 -15.10 -5.08 0.50
C ARG A 49 -15.30 -5.67 1.89
N ASN A 50 -14.81 -5.00 2.92
CA ASN A 50 -14.83 -5.53 4.27
C ASN A 50 -15.95 -4.97 5.14
N GLY A 51 -16.68 -3.99 4.62
CA GLY A 51 -17.78 -3.40 5.37
C GLY A 51 -17.34 -2.25 6.23
N LEU A 52 -18.22 -1.28 6.39
CA LEU A 52 -17.91 -0.08 7.15
C LEU A 52 -18.03 -0.36 8.63
N SER A 53 -16.90 -0.39 9.33
CA SER A 53 -16.88 -0.60 10.76
C SER A 53 -15.65 0.11 11.32
N TYR A 54 -15.65 0.30 12.64
CA TYR A 54 -14.50 0.94 13.27
C TYR A 54 -13.22 0.15 13.00
N ASN A 55 -13.28 -1.18 13.13
CA ASN A 55 -12.10 -2.00 12.94
C ASN A 55 -11.56 -1.90 11.53
N VAL A 56 -12.44 -1.90 10.54
CA VAL A 56 -12.02 -1.79 9.15
C VAL A 56 -11.39 -0.43 8.89
N LEU A 57 -12.01 0.63 9.42
CA LEU A 57 -11.47 1.97 9.24
C LEU A 57 -10.12 2.12 9.92
N ALA A 58 -9.98 1.56 11.12
CA ALA A 58 -8.71 1.63 11.85
C ALA A 58 -7.63 0.84 11.11
N THR A 59 -7.99 -0.31 10.55
CA THR A 59 -7.04 -1.10 9.78
C THR A 59 -6.58 -0.34 8.55
N ALA A 60 -7.52 0.29 7.84
CA ALA A 60 -7.16 1.07 6.66
C ALA A 60 -6.20 2.21 7.02
N LEU A 61 -6.46 2.87 8.14
CA LEU A 61 -5.57 3.93 8.60
C LEU A 61 -4.18 3.39 8.92
N SER A 62 -4.12 2.21 9.54
CA SER A 62 -2.83 1.63 9.90
C SER A 62 -1.99 1.27 8.67
N ILE A 63 -2.64 0.98 7.55
CA ILE A 63 -1.90 0.73 6.32
C ILE A 63 -1.14 1.97 5.89
N PHE A 64 -1.78 3.14 5.97
CA PHE A 64 -1.10 4.39 5.64
C PHE A 64 0.05 4.66 6.60
N GLU A 65 -0.16 4.39 7.89
CA GLU A 65 0.89 4.61 8.88
C GLU A 65 2.08 3.70 8.62
N ALA A 66 1.81 2.44 8.30
CA ALA A 66 2.89 1.50 8.00
C ALA A 66 3.67 1.94 6.76
N ALA A 67 2.96 2.40 5.74
CA ALA A 67 3.62 2.86 4.52
C ALA A 67 4.49 4.08 4.80
N LYS A 68 4.01 4.96 5.66
CA LYS A 68 4.78 6.14 6.02
C LYS A 68 6.07 5.76 6.76
N LEU A 69 5.97 4.82 7.69
CA LEU A 69 7.14 4.38 8.44
C LEU A 69 8.15 3.71 7.53
N GLU A 70 7.66 2.92 6.59
CA GLU A 70 8.52 2.27 5.62
C GLU A 70 9.29 3.30 4.80
N TYR A 71 8.60 4.33 4.34
CA TYR A 71 9.21 5.37 3.55
C TYR A 71 10.31 6.08 4.35
N VAL A 72 9.99 6.42 5.61
CA VAL A 72 10.96 7.11 6.46
C VAL A 72 12.18 6.24 6.69
N ASP A 73 11.98 4.97 6.98
CA ASP A 73 13.10 4.08 7.27
C ASP A 73 13.99 3.84 6.07
N ARG A 74 13.37 3.71 4.89
CA ARG A 74 14.15 3.36 3.71
C ARG A 74 14.79 4.55 3.02
N LEU A 75 14.11 5.68 3.02
CA LEU A 75 14.52 6.79 2.17
C LEU A 75 14.97 8.01 2.93
N MET A 76 14.47 8.23 4.13
CA MET A 76 14.79 9.46 4.85
C MET A 76 15.85 9.26 5.91
N LYS A 77 15.99 8.06 6.42
CA LYS A 77 17.05 7.80 7.40
C LYS A 77 18.30 7.35 6.67
N PRO A 78 19.46 7.85 7.11
CA PRO A 78 20.73 7.46 6.48
C PRO A 78 21.05 5.99 6.70
#